data_f797046fb53e2e03959537d2e3131a25
#
_entry.id   f797046fb53e2e03959537d2e3131a25
#
_cell.length_a   1.000
_cell.length_b   1.000
_cell.length_c   1.000
_cell.angle_alpha   90.00
_cell.angle_beta   90.00
_cell.angle_gamma   90.00
#
_symmetry.space_group_name_H-M   'P 1'
#
loop_
_entity.id
_entity.type
_entity.pdbx_description
1 polymer ?
#
loop_
_entity_poly.entity_id
_entity_poly.type
_entity_poly.pdbx_seq_one_letter_code
_entity_poly.pdbx_strand_id
1 'polypeptide(L)'
;MDLGLNTTSTLVAAAIEGYLEGDIEVTRHPRSSRRSPLPNRKGRLMSTRYGFLGPTGTFTEMALSQCSQLVDDAERIPFVSVDAALAALRAGDLDAAMVPIENSVEGGVSATLDALASGDPLVVVAEQVVPITFVLAGRAGVALADIRTVSTHPHAWAQVRAWMGVHLPDAEYLPGASTAAAAAGLVRERPAYQGVVCAPVAAANHGLTVLQEDIGDNSGAVTRFVLVARPGQLPAPTGADKTSVVLFQREDHPGGLLELLEQFATRGINLTRIESRPNGGRLGDYCFSIDCEGHVNDERVGETLMGLQRVCAQVRFLGSYPRADGVEAHVVRGTGDREFRDARAWLRGLRNAAL
;
A
#
# COMPACT_ATOMS: atom_id res chain seq x y z
N MET A 1 -28.54 8.04 20.42
CA MET A 1 -28.18 6.62 20.27
C MET A 1 -27.22 6.55 19.11
N ASP A 2 -25.98 6.54 19.49
CA ASP A 2 -24.83 6.63 18.59
C ASP A 2 -24.26 5.22 18.43
N LEU A 3 -24.36 4.64 17.25
CA LEU A 3 -23.69 3.39 16.90
C LEU A 3 -23.21 3.47 15.45
N GLY A 4 -22.06 4.09 15.28
CA GLY A 4 -21.37 4.16 14.00
C GLY A 4 -19.85 4.10 14.18
N LEU A 5 -19.36 3.09 14.88
CA LEU A 5 -17.90 2.84 14.96
C LEU A 5 -17.46 1.92 13.83
N ASN A 6 -16.64 2.49 12.98
CA ASN A 6 -15.98 1.87 11.84
C ASN A 6 -14.97 0.82 12.35
N THR A 7 -15.41 -0.42 12.53
CA THR A 7 -14.66 -1.53 13.13
C THR A 7 -13.40 -1.92 12.35
N THR A 8 -13.32 -1.59 11.07
CA THR A 8 -12.14 -1.84 10.21
C THR A 8 -10.98 -0.90 10.53
N SER A 9 -11.26 0.36 10.83
CA SER A 9 -10.23 1.34 11.27
C SER A 9 -9.57 0.95 12.58
N THR A 10 -10.30 0.29 13.48
CA THR A 10 -9.79 -0.09 14.81
C THR A 10 -8.79 -1.25 14.74
N LEU A 11 -8.98 -2.19 13.81
CA LEU A 11 -8.05 -3.32 13.64
C LEU A 11 -6.73 -2.90 12.97
N VAL A 12 -6.80 -1.97 12.02
CA VAL A 12 -5.59 -1.40 11.40
C VAL A 12 -4.85 -0.51 12.40
N ALA A 13 -5.56 0.26 13.22
CA ALA A 13 -4.97 1.07 14.28
C ALA A 13 -4.24 0.23 15.32
N ALA A 14 -4.80 -0.90 15.75
CA ALA A 14 -4.16 -1.79 16.75
C ALA A 14 -2.86 -2.44 16.22
N ALA A 15 -2.82 -2.78 14.93
CA ALA A 15 -1.59 -3.28 14.29
C ALA A 15 -0.51 -2.20 14.16
N ILE A 16 -0.91 -0.93 14.01
CA ILE A 16 -0.03 0.22 13.90
C ILE A 16 0.44 0.70 15.27
N GLU A 17 -0.39 0.62 16.32
CA GLU A 17 0.01 0.96 17.70
C GLU A 17 1.18 0.08 18.18
N GLY A 18 1.20 -1.22 17.90
CA GLY A 18 2.34 -2.09 18.19
C GLY A 18 3.64 -1.70 17.49
N TYR A 19 3.55 -1.02 16.34
CA TYR A 19 4.70 -0.49 15.60
C TYR A 19 5.22 0.84 16.20
N LEU A 20 4.34 1.66 16.77
CA LEU A 20 4.65 3.00 17.30
C LEU A 20 5.11 2.99 18.78
N GLU A 21 4.76 1.96 19.56
CA GLU A 21 5.14 1.86 20.97
C GLU A 21 6.61 1.49 21.23
N GLY A 22 7.43 1.35 20.18
CA GLY A 22 8.88 1.26 20.30
C GLY A 22 9.43 -0.08 20.82
N ASP A 23 8.61 -1.13 20.91
CA ASP A 23 9.02 -2.47 21.34
C ASP A 23 9.71 -3.27 20.21
N ILE A 24 9.84 -2.68 19.03
CA ILE A 24 10.58 -3.27 17.91
C ILE A 24 11.86 -2.49 17.69
N GLU A 25 12.94 -2.91 18.34
CA GLU A 25 14.29 -2.52 17.92
C GLU A 25 14.48 -2.92 16.45
N VAL A 26 14.62 -1.92 15.58
CA VAL A 26 15.00 -2.14 14.18
C VAL A 26 16.43 -2.66 14.17
N THR A 27 16.61 -3.95 14.40
CA THR A 27 17.88 -4.63 14.18
C THR A 27 18.19 -4.53 12.68
N ARG A 28 19.12 -3.65 12.36
CA ARG A 28 19.72 -3.59 11.02
C ARG A 28 20.38 -4.94 10.74
N HIS A 29 19.68 -5.80 10.01
CA HIS A 29 20.28 -7.03 9.52
C HIS A 29 21.48 -6.68 8.63
N PRO A 30 22.61 -7.40 8.80
CA PRO A 30 23.78 -7.21 7.94
C PRO A 30 23.37 -7.55 6.50
N ARG A 31 23.72 -6.68 5.59
CA ARG A 31 23.52 -6.83 4.14
C ARG A 31 24.10 -8.17 3.67
N SER A 32 23.28 -9.23 3.59
CA SER A 32 23.66 -10.46 2.93
C SER A 32 23.44 -10.27 1.42
N SER A 33 24.54 -10.32 0.72
CA SER A 33 24.67 -10.25 -0.72
C SER A 33 23.98 -11.43 -1.40
N ARG A 34 22.93 -11.15 -2.14
CA ARG A 34 22.58 -11.66 -3.49
C ARG A 34 21.16 -11.27 -3.79
N ARG A 35 21.02 -10.08 -4.39
CA ARG A 35 19.78 -9.59 -4.98
C ARG A 35 19.44 -10.48 -6.17
N SER A 36 18.27 -11.13 -6.17
CA SER A 36 17.72 -11.70 -7.40
C SER A 36 17.05 -10.57 -8.17
N PRO A 37 17.57 -10.15 -9.32
CA PRO A 37 16.92 -9.17 -10.16
C PRO A 37 15.60 -9.73 -10.71
N LEU A 38 14.61 -8.86 -10.92
CA LEU A 38 13.41 -9.20 -11.68
C LEU A 38 13.83 -9.80 -13.04
N PRO A 39 13.14 -10.82 -13.56
CA PRO A 39 13.59 -11.55 -14.75
C PRO A 39 13.75 -10.63 -15.95
N ASN A 40 14.98 -10.48 -16.41
CA ASN A 40 15.39 -9.60 -17.48
C ASN A 40 14.95 -10.15 -18.85
N ARG A 41 14.32 -9.32 -19.68
CA ARG A 41 14.06 -9.61 -21.10
C ARG A 41 15.37 -9.63 -21.88
N LYS A 42 15.50 -10.61 -22.74
CA LYS A 42 16.64 -10.89 -23.63
C LYS A 42 17.28 -9.65 -24.26
N GLY A 43 18.54 -9.39 -23.94
CA GLY A 43 19.50 -8.91 -24.93
C GLY A 43 19.58 -7.42 -25.21
N ARG A 44 19.10 -6.52 -24.33
CA ARG A 44 19.38 -5.07 -24.43
C ARG A 44 19.75 -4.56 -23.03
N LEU A 45 20.85 -3.83 -22.93
CA LEU A 45 21.24 -3.03 -21.75
C LEU A 45 20.23 -1.86 -21.62
N MET A 46 19.00 -2.18 -21.20
CA MET A 46 18.01 -1.16 -20.86
C MET A 46 17.98 -1.11 -19.33
N SER A 47 18.11 0.09 -18.77
CA SER A 47 17.92 0.34 -17.35
C SER A 47 16.51 -0.13 -16.94
N THR A 48 16.41 -0.73 -15.76
CA THR A 48 15.11 -1.09 -15.17
C THR A 48 14.30 0.19 -14.95
N ARG A 49 13.01 0.18 -15.31
CA ARG A 49 12.14 1.36 -15.29
C ARG A 49 11.06 1.19 -14.24
N TYR A 50 11.07 2.06 -13.22
CA TYR A 50 10.06 2.09 -12.18
C TYR A 50 9.18 3.32 -12.30
N GLY A 51 7.86 3.09 -12.45
CA GLY A 51 6.86 4.15 -12.34
C GLY A 51 6.52 4.46 -10.89
N PHE A 52 6.08 5.69 -10.61
CA PHE A 52 5.50 6.05 -9.32
C PHE A 52 4.48 7.17 -9.46
N LEU A 53 3.53 7.26 -8.52
CA LEU A 53 2.59 8.38 -8.48
C LEU A 53 3.36 9.65 -8.11
N GLY A 54 3.55 10.52 -9.11
CA GLY A 54 4.32 11.75 -9.04
C GLY A 54 3.54 12.96 -8.49
N PRO A 55 4.15 14.13 -8.59
CA PRO A 55 5.49 14.41 -9.12
C PRO A 55 6.64 13.94 -8.20
N THR A 56 7.90 14.25 -8.58
CA THR A 56 9.07 14.05 -7.71
C THR A 56 8.91 14.80 -6.39
N GLY A 57 9.40 14.22 -5.30
CA GLY A 57 9.24 14.74 -3.93
C GLY A 57 7.96 14.27 -3.23
N THR A 58 7.24 13.28 -3.79
CA THR A 58 6.06 12.68 -3.14
C THR A 58 6.42 11.58 -2.16
N PHE A 59 5.49 11.24 -1.24
CA PHE A 59 5.63 10.07 -0.36
C PHE A 59 5.72 8.77 -1.16
N THR A 60 5.14 8.69 -2.36
CA THR A 60 5.27 7.53 -3.25
C THR A 60 6.70 7.35 -3.74
N GLU A 61 7.39 8.43 -4.09
CA GLU A 61 8.83 8.36 -4.44
C GLU A 61 9.68 7.96 -3.24
N MET A 62 9.35 8.44 -2.04
CA MET A 62 10.01 8.00 -0.80
C MET A 62 9.84 6.49 -0.59
N ALA A 63 8.62 5.97 -0.74
CA ALA A 63 8.34 4.55 -0.65
C ALA A 63 9.15 3.74 -1.67
N LEU A 64 9.20 4.21 -2.93
CA LEU A 64 10.01 3.58 -3.96
C LEU A 64 11.50 3.59 -3.59
N SER A 65 12.01 4.69 -3.05
CA SER A 65 13.42 4.82 -2.66
C SER A 65 13.82 3.90 -1.49
N GLN A 66 12.88 3.55 -0.64
CA GLN A 66 13.08 2.63 0.50
C GLN A 66 12.91 1.16 0.10
N CYS A 67 12.36 0.91 -1.08
CA CYS A 67 12.07 -0.46 -1.52
C CYS A 67 13.37 -1.23 -1.79
N SER A 68 13.57 -2.35 -1.07
CA SER A 68 14.75 -3.21 -1.19
C SER A 68 14.87 -3.89 -2.56
N GLN A 69 13.79 -3.92 -3.33
CA GLN A 69 13.75 -4.51 -4.68
C GLN A 69 14.14 -3.51 -5.77
N LEU A 70 14.39 -2.25 -5.42
CA LEU A 70 14.88 -1.24 -6.34
C LEU A 70 16.31 -1.59 -6.79
N VAL A 71 16.53 -1.54 -8.11
CA VAL A 71 17.86 -1.67 -8.71
C VAL A 71 18.54 -0.31 -8.69
N ASP A 72 19.84 -0.26 -8.35
CA ASP A 72 20.56 1.00 -8.09
C ASP A 72 20.54 2.00 -9.28
N ASP A 73 20.68 1.54 -10.53
CA ASP A 73 20.69 2.37 -11.74
C ASP A 73 19.31 2.44 -12.45
N ALA A 74 18.22 2.22 -11.73
CA ALA A 74 16.88 2.21 -12.30
C ALA A 74 16.39 3.63 -12.63
N GLU A 75 15.76 3.76 -13.78
CA GLU A 75 15.04 4.97 -14.16
C GLU A 75 13.75 5.09 -13.34
N ARG A 76 13.50 6.24 -12.72
CA ARG A 76 12.29 6.54 -11.94
C ARG A 76 11.43 7.53 -12.69
N ILE A 77 10.22 7.13 -13.04
CA ILE A 77 9.33 7.88 -13.93
C ILE A 77 8.07 8.30 -13.16
N PRO A 78 7.85 9.61 -12.94
CA PRO A 78 6.65 10.09 -12.28
C PRO A 78 5.44 10.06 -13.22
N PHE A 79 4.29 9.61 -12.72
CA PHE A 79 3.01 9.59 -13.41
C PHE A 79 1.99 10.49 -12.74
N VAL A 80 1.08 11.05 -13.52
CA VAL A 80 0.06 11.98 -13.03
C VAL A 80 -1.08 11.29 -12.26
N SER A 81 -1.25 9.98 -12.45
CA SER A 81 -2.27 9.18 -11.76
C SER A 81 -1.83 7.72 -11.61
N VAL A 82 -2.46 7.01 -10.69
CA VAL A 82 -2.30 5.55 -10.51
C VAL A 82 -2.66 4.83 -11.80
N ASP A 83 -3.78 5.19 -12.43
CA ASP A 83 -4.25 4.55 -13.67
C ASP A 83 -3.22 4.69 -14.79
N ALA A 84 -2.63 5.87 -14.96
CA ALA A 84 -1.58 6.10 -15.97
C ALA A 84 -0.34 5.24 -15.70
N ALA A 85 0.12 5.13 -14.45
CA ALA A 85 1.26 4.30 -14.07
C ALA A 85 0.99 2.82 -14.33
N LEU A 86 -0.18 2.31 -13.91
CA LEU A 86 -0.53 0.91 -14.10
C LEU A 86 -0.86 0.57 -15.56
N ALA A 87 -1.38 1.51 -16.35
CA ALA A 87 -1.55 1.34 -17.80
C ALA A 87 -0.19 1.20 -18.50
N ALA A 88 0.79 2.07 -18.20
CA ALA A 88 2.15 1.99 -18.73
C ALA A 88 2.84 0.67 -18.32
N LEU A 89 2.60 0.21 -17.07
CA LEU A 89 3.09 -1.09 -16.61
C LEU A 89 2.50 -2.25 -17.42
N ARG A 90 1.19 -2.24 -17.70
CA ARG A 90 0.52 -3.25 -18.53
C ARG A 90 1.04 -3.23 -19.97
N ALA A 91 1.26 -2.05 -20.54
CA ALA A 91 1.82 -1.87 -21.88
C ALA A 91 3.28 -2.37 -22.01
N GLY A 92 3.98 -2.58 -20.88
CA GLY A 92 5.38 -3.00 -20.87
C GLY A 92 6.37 -1.85 -20.94
N ASP A 93 5.90 -0.62 -20.76
CA ASP A 93 6.74 0.59 -20.71
C ASP A 93 7.48 0.72 -19.37
N LEU A 94 7.03 0.00 -18.36
CA LEU A 94 7.63 -0.10 -17.03
C LEU A 94 7.88 -1.55 -16.67
N ASP A 95 8.85 -1.79 -15.77
CA ASP A 95 9.09 -3.09 -15.14
C ASP A 95 8.27 -3.25 -13.87
N ALA A 96 8.11 -2.18 -13.08
CA ALA A 96 7.21 -2.13 -11.94
C ALA A 96 6.73 -0.69 -11.68
N ALA A 97 5.70 -0.56 -10.83
CA ALA A 97 5.16 0.73 -10.40
C ALA A 97 4.87 0.75 -8.91
N MET A 98 5.32 1.79 -8.20
CA MET A 98 4.98 2.06 -6.81
C MET A 98 3.71 2.90 -6.74
N VAL A 99 2.70 2.41 -6.02
CA VAL A 99 1.42 3.10 -5.86
C VAL A 99 0.92 3.01 -4.41
N PRO A 100 0.20 4.03 -3.90
CA PRO A 100 -0.43 3.95 -2.58
C PRO A 100 -1.62 2.98 -2.63
N ILE A 101 -1.81 2.18 -1.58
CA ILE A 101 -2.95 1.24 -1.50
C ILE A 101 -3.85 1.53 -0.30
N GLU A 102 -3.29 2.05 0.78
CA GLU A 102 -4.00 2.27 2.04
C GLU A 102 -3.37 3.43 2.83
N ASN A 103 -4.21 4.25 3.44
CA ASN A 103 -3.82 5.32 4.34
C ASN A 103 -4.52 5.13 5.68
N SER A 104 -3.81 5.29 6.79
CA SER A 104 -4.35 5.08 8.16
C SER A 104 -5.45 6.06 8.56
N VAL A 105 -5.59 7.19 7.87
CA VAL A 105 -6.59 8.22 8.14
C VAL A 105 -7.82 8.07 7.24
N GLU A 106 -7.61 7.79 5.96
CA GLU A 106 -8.67 7.79 4.93
C GLU A 106 -9.09 6.39 4.48
N GLY A 107 -8.34 5.36 4.85
CA GLY A 107 -8.59 3.98 4.41
C GLY A 107 -7.97 3.66 3.06
N GLY A 108 -8.62 2.78 2.30
CA GLY A 108 -8.12 2.28 1.02
C GLY A 108 -8.11 3.31 -0.10
N VAL A 109 -7.09 3.24 -0.95
CA VAL A 109 -6.95 4.11 -2.13
C VAL A 109 -7.76 3.52 -3.28
N SER A 110 -8.97 4.02 -3.47
CA SER A 110 -9.94 3.52 -4.45
C SER A 110 -9.36 3.33 -5.86
N ALA A 111 -8.61 4.31 -6.37
CA ALA A 111 -8.00 4.23 -7.70
C ALA A 111 -7.06 3.01 -7.84
N THR A 112 -6.25 2.72 -6.82
CA THR A 112 -5.36 1.54 -6.84
C THR A 112 -6.15 0.24 -6.75
N LEU A 113 -7.13 0.17 -5.84
CA LEU A 113 -7.93 -1.04 -5.63
C LEU A 113 -8.73 -1.39 -6.88
N ASP A 114 -9.39 -0.40 -7.50
CA ASP A 114 -10.19 -0.59 -8.71
C ASP A 114 -9.32 -0.96 -9.92
N ALA A 115 -8.15 -0.33 -10.05
CA ALA A 115 -7.20 -0.64 -11.12
C ALA A 115 -6.57 -2.03 -10.98
N LEU A 116 -6.34 -2.54 -9.75
CA LEU A 116 -5.87 -3.89 -9.51
C LEU A 116 -6.98 -4.95 -9.68
N ALA A 117 -8.23 -4.58 -9.37
CA ALA A 117 -9.38 -5.47 -9.54
C ALA A 117 -9.75 -5.68 -11.02
N SER A 118 -9.34 -4.80 -11.94
CA SER A 118 -9.75 -4.79 -13.35
C SER A 118 -8.58 -4.91 -14.33
N GLY A 119 -8.90 -5.05 -15.63
CA GLY A 119 -7.91 -5.10 -16.72
C GLY A 119 -6.98 -6.32 -16.68
N ASP A 120 -5.87 -6.28 -17.44
CA ASP A 120 -4.88 -7.34 -17.44
C ASP A 120 -4.26 -7.55 -16.07
N PRO A 121 -3.99 -8.81 -15.67
CA PRO A 121 -3.47 -9.12 -14.35
C PRO A 121 -2.18 -8.38 -14.02
N LEU A 122 -2.12 -7.87 -12.80
CA LEU A 122 -0.91 -7.33 -12.18
C LEU A 122 -0.73 -7.99 -10.81
N VAL A 123 0.50 -8.02 -10.32
CA VAL A 123 0.85 -8.62 -9.02
C VAL A 123 1.65 -7.65 -8.17
N VAL A 124 1.38 -7.66 -6.87
CA VAL A 124 2.16 -6.97 -5.86
C VAL A 124 3.38 -7.85 -5.53
N VAL A 125 4.55 -7.23 -5.52
CA VAL A 125 5.83 -7.93 -5.26
C VAL A 125 6.56 -7.38 -4.03
N ALA A 126 6.14 -6.24 -3.51
CA ALA A 126 6.64 -5.66 -2.26
C ALA A 126 5.64 -4.66 -1.68
N GLU A 127 5.77 -4.38 -0.40
CA GLU A 127 5.08 -3.27 0.26
C GLU A 127 6.07 -2.39 1.04
N GLN A 128 5.69 -1.12 1.21
CA GLN A 128 6.37 -0.16 2.06
C GLN A 128 5.35 0.60 2.89
N VAL A 129 5.66 0.83 4.16
CA VAL A 129 4.87 1.69 5.04
C VAL A 129 5.68 2.94 5.32
N VAL A 130 5.14 4.09 4.94
CA VAL A 130 5.83 5.39 5.05
C VAL A 130 5.06 6.27 6.03
N PRO A 131 5.70 6.76 7.09
CA PRO A 131 5.14 7.80 7.95
C PRO A 131 4.81 9.06 7.14
N ILE A 132 3.61 9.61 7.36
CA ILE A 132 3.15 10.81 6.69
C ILE A 132 3.34 11.99 7.62
N THR A 133 4.42 12.71 7.43
CA THR A 133 4.76 13.91 8.17
C THR A 133 4.69 15.12 7.26
N PHE A 134 4.18 16.24 7.77
CA PHE A 134 4.09 17.47 7.02
C PHE A 134 4.93 18.56 7.69
N VAL A 135 5.57 19.37 6.84
CA VAL A 135 6.23 20.59 7.25
C VAL A 135 5.54 21.78 6.63
N LEU A 136 5.52 22.91 7.34
CA LEU A 136 5.27 24.22 6.75
C LEU A 136 6.60 24.77 6.27
N ALA A 137 6.72 25.05 4.98
CA ALA A 137 7.94 25.58 4.39
C ALA A 137 7.66 26.86 3.60
N GLY A 138 8.67 27.72 3.53
CA GLY A 138 8.66 28.99 2.81
C GLY A 138 9.94 29.18 2.01
N ARG A 139 10.03 30.27 1.25
CA ARG A 139 11.29 30.69 0.64
C ARG A 139 12.27 31.15 1.70
N ALA A 140 13.56 31.13 1.40
CA ALA A 140 14.58 31.69 2.28
C ALA A 140 14.27 33.15 2.64
N GLY A 141 14.36 33.46 3.94
CA GLY A 141 14.10 34.80 4.47
C GLY A 141 12.63 35.13 4.79
N VAL A 142 11.69 34.23 4.47
CA VAL A 142 10.28 34.36 4.88
C VAL A 142 10.14 33.89 6.33
N ALA A 143 9.53 34.69 7.19
CA ALA A 143 9.19 34.28 8.56
C ALA A 143 7.77 33.71 8.63
N LEU A 144 7.49 32.93 9.68
CA LEU A 144 6.13 32.38 9.90
C LEU A 144 5.06 33.45 9.93
N ALA A 145 5.36 34.62 10.52
CA ALA A 145 4.46 35.76 10.60
C ALA A 145 4.15 36.44 9.26
N ASP A 146 4.93 36.17 8.22
CA ASP A 146 4.74 36.72 6.87
C ASP A 146 3.78 35.90 6.01
N ILE A 147 3.43 34.70 6.48
CA ILE A 147 2.55 33.79 5.73
C ILE A 147 1.12 34.31 5.76
N ARG A 148 0.56 34.55 4.57
CA ARG A 148 -0.85 34.96 4.37
C ARG A 148 -1.62 33.95 3.54
N THR A 149 -0.95 33.22 2.67
CA THR A 149 -1.56 32.20 1.81
C THR A 149 -0.68 30.96 1.82
N VAL A 150 -1.30 29.82 2.05
CA VAL A 150 -0.64 28.50 2.08
C VAL A 150 -1.24 27.59 1.02
N SER A 151 -0.40 26.93 0.23
CA SER A 151 -0.85 25.96 -0.76
C SER A 151 -0.46 24.54 -0.36
N THR A 152 -1.39 23.62 -0.58
CA THR A 152 -1.15 22.17 -0.46
C THR A 152 -2.30 21.40 -1.12
N HIS A 153 -2.18 20.06 -1.18
CA HIS A 153 -3.27 19.19 -1.62
C HIS A 153 -4.42 19.20 -0.60
N PRO A 154 -5.71 19.10 -1.02
CA PRO A 154 -6.86 19.09 -0.11
C PRO A 154 -6.77 18.05 1.02
N HIS A 155 -6.31 16.84 0.74
CA HIS A 155 -6.13 15.79 1.76
C HIS A 155 -5.05 16.16 2.79
N ALA A 156 -3.96 16.79 2.38
CA ALA A 156 -2.93 17.26 3.32
C ALA A 156 -3.45 18.43 4.13
N TRP A 157 -4.23 19.34 3.53
CA TRP A 157 -4.88 20.43 4.26
C TRP A 157 -5.80 19.92 5.37
N ALA A 158 -6.59 18.88 5.09
CA ALA A 158 -7.46 18.26 6.08
C ALA A 158 -6.69 17.69 7.28
N GLN A 159 -5.44 17.25 7.07
CA GLN A 159 -4.58 16.64 8.10
C GLN A 159 -3.71 17.65 8.88
N VAL A 160 -3.75 18.94 8.53
CA VAL A 160 -3.00 20.01 9.24
C VAL A 160 -3.93 21.13 9.69
N ARG A 161 -5.22 20.96 9.53
CA ARG A 161 -6.22 22.03 9.70
C ARG A 161 -6.30 22.55 11.12
N ALA A 162 -6.19 21.69 12.12
CA ALA A 162 -6.23 22.10 13.51
C ALA A 162 -4.97 22.91 13.87
N TRP A 163 -3.80 22.42 13.46
CA TRP A 163 -2.54 23.14 13.66
C TRP A 163 -2.57 24.53 13.00
N MET A 164 -3.01 24.61 11.74
CA MET A 164 -3.13 25.86 10.98
C MET A 164 -4.07 26.85 11.67
N GLY A 165 -5.21 26.39 12.18
CA GLY A 165 -6.19 27.21 12.89
C GLY A 165 -5.67 27.83 14.19
N VAL A 166 -4.68 27.19 14.83
CA VAL A 166 -4.05 27.70 16.05
C VAL A 166 -2.90 28.68 15.74
N HIS A 167 -2.05 28.34 14.76
CA HIS A 167 -0.78 29.05 14.54
C HIS A 167 -0.85 30.08 13.42
N LEU A 168 -1.74 29.89 12.45
CA LEU A 168 -1.94 30.79 11.30
C LEU A 168 -3.43 30.94 10.97
N PRO A 169 -4.26 31.45 11.93
CA PRO A 169 -5.71 31.47 11.78
C PRO A 169 -6.20 32.37 10.61
N ASP A 170 -5.40 33.36 10.22
CA ASP A 170 -5.73 34.30 9.14
C ASP A 170 -5.14 33.89 7.78
N ALA A 171 -4.44 32.76 7.70
CA ALA A 171 -3.85 32.29 6.43
C ALA A 171 -4.91 31.68 5.52
N GLU A 172 -4.96 32.15 4.28
CA GLU A 172 -5.83 31.61 3.25
C GLU A 172 -5.28 30.27 2.70
N TYR A 173 -6.17 29.32 2.50
CA TYR A 173 -5.84 28.06 1.85
C TYR A 173 -6.04 28.14 0.33
N LEU A 174 -4.99 27.84 -0.43
CA LEU A 174 -5.02 27.71 -1.90
C LEU A 174 -4.81 26.24 -2.31
N PRO A 175 -5.81 25.56 -2.87
CA PRO A 175 -5.68 24.16 -3.28
C PRO A 175 -4.60 23.95 -4.33
N GLY A 176 -3.71 22.96 -4.10
CA GLY A 176 -2.69 22.49 -5.03
C GLY A 176 -3.00 21.10 -5.56
N ALA A 177 -2.48 20.77 -6.74
CA ALA A 177 -2.65 19.46 -7.36
C ALA A 177 -1.98 18.31 -6.58
N SER A 178 -0.89 18.61 -5.84
CA SER A 178 -0.24 17.73 -4.87
C SER A 178 0.59 18.58 -3.91
N THR A 179 1.00 18.01 -2.77
CA THR A 179 1.91 18.65 -1.81
C THR A 179 3.24 19.02 -2.46
N ALA A 180 3.81 18.12 -3.27
CA ALA A 180 5.06 18.34 -3.98
C ALA A 180 4.90 19.37 -5.12
N ALA A 181 3.75 19.38 -5.84
CA ALA A 181 3.46 20.40 -6.84
C ALA A 181 3.32 21.80 -6.23
N ALA A 182 2.77 21.90 -5.02
CA ALA A 182 2.72 23.16 -4.28
C ALA A 182 4.14 23.64 -3.91
N ALA A 183 5.03 22.74 -3.44
CA ALA A 183 6.43 23.08 -3.16
C ALA A 183 7.16 23.56 -4.43
N ALA A 184 7.00 22.85 -5.55
CA ALA A 184 7.55 23.27 -6.85
C ALA A 184 6.99 24.62 -7.34
N GLY A 185 5.73 24.91 -7.06
CA GLY A 185 5.08 26.17 -7.42
C GLY A 185 5.62 27.36 -6.62
N LEU A 186 6.02 27.15 -5.38
CA LEU A 186 6.54 28.22 -4.51
C LEU A 186 7.87 28.82 -5.01
N VAL A 187 8.70 28.05 -5.69
CA VAL A 187 10.00 28.50 -6.22
C VAL A 187 9.90 29.22 -7.56
N ARG A 188 8.71 29.35 -8.16
CA ARG A 188 8.48 30.10 -9.39
C ARG A 188 8.72 31.60 -9.16
N GLU A 189 8.93 32.35 -10.23
CA GLU A 189 9.26 33.78 -10.18
C GLU A 189 8.23 34.60 -9.41
N ARG A 190 6.93 34.33 -9.59
CA ARG A 190 5.82 35.02 -8.91
C ARG A 190 4.82 34.00 -8.34
N PRO A 191 5.09 33.42 -7.18
CA PRO A 191 4.16 32.48 -6.56
C PRO A 191 2.92 33.23 -6.01
N ALA A 192 1.78 32.56 -6.09
CA ALA A 192 0.52 33.09 -5.55
C ALA A 192 0.39 32.91 -4.02
N TYR A 193 1.35 32.27 -3.38
CA TYR A 193 1.37 31.94 -1.95
C TYR A 193 2.77 32.08 -1.37
N GLN A 194 2.90 32.23 -0.05
CA GLN A 194 4.18 32.38 0.66
C GLN A 194 4.60 31.10 1.36
N GLY A 195 3.63 30.25 1.76
CA GLY A 195 3.85 29.01 2.46
C GLY A 195 3.33 27.80 1.71
N VAL A 196 3.95 26.66 1.96
CA VAL A 196 3.46 25.35 1.48
C VAL A 196 3.46 24.35 2.62
N VAL A 197 2.44 23.49 2.63
CA VAL A 197 2.44 22.27 3.43
C VAL A 197 2.84 21.13 2.51
N CYS A 198 3.97 20.46 2.83
CA CYS A 198 4.49 19.40 2.00
C CYS A 198 5.29 18.38 2.83
N ALA A 199 5.70 17.29 2.19
CA ALA A 199 6.67 16.36 2.77
C ALA A 199 8.02 17.06 2.98
N PRO A 200 8.79 16.72 4.01
CA PRO A 200 10.14 17.28 4.23
C PRO A 200 11.06 17.16 3.01
N VAL A 201 10.99 16.01 2.32
CA VAL A 201 11.78 15.76 1.09
C VAL A 201 11.42 16.72 -0.04
N ALA A 202 10.15 17.09 -0.18
CA ALA A 202 9.73 18.07 -1.20
C ALA A 202 10.29 19.46 -0.89
N ALA A 203 10.27 19.88 0.38
CA ALA A 203 10.90 21.14 0.80
C ALA A 203 12.41 21.14 0.49
N ALA A 204 13.11 20.05 0.83
CA ALA A 204 14.55 19.90 0.57
C ALA A 204 14.88 19.91 -0.93
N ASN A 205 14.13 19.18 -1.76
CA ASN A 205 14.34 19.11 -3.21
C ASN A 205 14.20 20.48 -3.91
N HIS A 206 13.41 21.38 -3.34
CA HIS A 206 13.19 22.71 -3.88
C HIS A 206 13.96 23.82 -3.14
N GLY A 207 14.85 23.47 -2.19
CA GLY A 207 15.65 24.45 -1.43
C GLY A 207 14.79 25.40 -0.59
N LEU A 208 13.61 24.95 -0.12
CA LEU A 208 12.74 25.69 0.75
C LEU A 208 13.23 25.64 2.20
N THR A 209 13.00 26.70 2.94
CA THR A 209 13.25 26.75 4.38
C THR A 209 12.06 26.18 5.13
N VAL A 210 12.30 25.15 5.94
CA VAL A 210 11.28 24.62 6.86
C VAL A 210 11.06 25.65 7.97
N LEU A 211 9.84 26.16 8.08
CA LEU A 211 9.42 27.14 9.10
C LEU A 211 8.89 26.44 10.35
N GLN A 212 8.24 25.30 10.17
CA GLN A 212 7.76 24.45 11.25
C GLN A 212 7.74 23.00 10.80
N GLU A 213 8.24 22.11 11.63
CA GLU A 213 8.22 20.66 11.45
C GLU A 213 6.99 20.04 12.12
N ASP A 214 6.63 18.84 11.65
CA ASP A 214 5.62 17.96 12.23
C ASP A 214 4.28 18.69 12.56
N ILE A 215 3.72 19.33 11.55
CA ILE A 215 2.46 20.10 11.67
C ILE A 215 1.21 19.26 11.43
N GLY A 216 1.36 17.92 11.31
CA GLY A 216 0.24 17.00 11.15
C GLY A 216 -0.62 16.92 12.40
N ASP A 217 -1.95 16.99 12.24
CA ASP A 217 -2.91 16.83 13.33
C ASP A 217 -2.91 15.41 13.90
N ASN A 218 -2.41 14.42 13.13
CA ASN A 218 -2.23 13.03 13.52
C ASN A 218 -0.76 12.63 13.35
N SER A 219 -0.02 12.56 14.46
CA SER A 219 1.41 12.21 14.46
C SER A 219 1.69 10.74 14.09
N GLY A 220 0.68 9.87 14.12
CA GLY A 220 0.78 8.46 13.76
C GLY A 220 0.32 8.13 12.33
N ALA A 221 0.08 9.14 11.48
CA ALA A 221 -0.39 8.90 10.12
C ALA A 221 0.65 8.14 9.28
N VAL A 222 0.23 7.03 8.67
CA VAL A 222 1.06 6.23 7.76
C VAL A 222 0.30 5.96 6.46
N THR A 223 1.03 5.84 5.38
CA THR A 223 0.50 5.32 4.11
C THR A 223 1.26 4.08 3.71
N ARG A 224 0.53 3.06 3.36
CA ARG A 224 1.04 1.82 2.80
C ARG A 224 1.07 1.93 1.29
N PHE A 225 2.23 1.63 0.71
CA PHE A 225 2.49 1.60 -0.72
C PHE A 225 2.81 0.18 -1.15
N VAL A 226 2.49 -0.16 -2.39
CA VAL A 226 2.81 -1.46 -2.98
C VAL A 226 3.58 -1.28 -4.27
N LEU A 227 4.60 -2.12 -4.45
CA LEU A 227 5.30 -2.27 -5.72
C LEU A 227 4.56 -3.30 -6.55
N VAL A 228 4.03 -2.87 -7.68
CA VAL A 228 3.23 -3.67 -8.59
C VAL A 228 4.04 -4.01 -9.82
N ALA A 229 3.96 -5.25 -10.29
CA ALA A 229 4.61 -5.73 -11.50
C ALA A 229 3.63 -6.52 -12.39
N ARG A 230 4.03 -6.82 -13.62
CA ARG A 230 3.33 -7.82 -14.45
C ARG A 230 3.53 -9.22 -13.84
N PRO A 231 2.57 -10.16 -14.08
CA PRO A 231 2.73 -11.55 -13.63
C PRO A 231 4.08 -12.14 -14.04
N GLY A 232 4.71 -12.82 -13.10
CA GLY A 232 6.04 -13.41 -13.26
C GLY A 232 6.42 -14.23 -12.04
N GLN A 233 7.70 -14.32 -11.75
CA GLN A 233 8.18 -14.99 -10.55
C GLN A 233 7.83 -14.15 -9.31
N LEU A 234 7.13 -14.77 -8.36
CA LEU A 234 6.85 -14.16 -7.07
C LEU A 234 8.11 -14.10 -6.20
N PRO A 235 8.18 -13.17 -5.24
CA PRO A 235 9.18 -13.20 -4.18
C PRO A 235 9.21 -14.56 -3.49
N ALA A 236 10.38 -14.99 -3.03
CA ALA A 236 10.49 -16.22 -2.22
C ALA A 236 9.83 -15.98 -0.85
N PRO A 237 9.21 -17.02 -0.24
CA PRO A 237 8.62 -16.89 1.09
C PRO A 237 9.69 -16.52 2.12
N THR A 238 9.34 -15.61 3.03
CA THR A 238 10.20 -15.10 4.10
C THR A 238 9.77 -15.61 5.48
N GLY A 239 8.55 -16.12 5.62
CA GLY A 239 7.88 -16.42 6.88
C GLY A 239 7.07 -15.24 7.43
N ALA A 240 7.41 -14.02 7.01
CA ALA A 240 6.67 -12.78 7.29
C ALA A 240 6.10 -12.24 5.97
N ASP A 241 5.05 -12.90 5.45
CA ASP A 241 4.51 -12.61 4.13
C ASP A 241 3.02 -12.26 4.21
N LYS A 242 2.56 -11.53 3.20
CA LYS A 242 1.15 -11.28 2.90
C LYS A 242 0.78 -11.84 1.54
N THR A 243 -0.45 -12.31 1.44
CA THR A 243 -1.09 -12.65 0.17
C THR A 243 -2.29 -11.73 -0.05
N SER A 244 -2.34 -11.08 -1.21
CA SER A 244 -3.44 -10.21 -1.60
C SER A 244 -4.29 -10.84 -2.68
N VAL A 245 -5.61 -10.70 -2.56
CA VAL A 245 -6.59 -11.21 -3.52
C VAL A 245 -7.74 -10.24 -3.71
N VAL A 246 -8.40 -10.32 -4.87
CA VAL A 246 -9.74 -9.74 -5.06
C VAL A 246 -10.72 -10.87 -5.32
N LEU A 247 -11.79 -10.91 -4.54
CA LEU A 247 -12.82 -11.93 -4.59
C LEU A 247 -14.10 -11.35 -5.17
N PHE A 248 -14.61 -11.98 -6.21
CA PHE A 248 -15.89 -11.64 -6.84
C PHE A 248 -16.93 -12.68 -6.42
N GLN A 249 -17.99 -12.25 -5.75
CA GLN A 249 -19.07 -13.14 -5.37
C GLN A 249 -19.83 -13.62 -6.60
N ARG A 250 -20.43 -14.83 -6.53
CA ARG A 250 -21.31 -15.36 -7.58
C ARG A 250 -22.62 -14.62 -7.63
N GLU A 251 -23.22 -14.46 -6.47
CA GLU A 251 -24.50 -13.81 -6.25
C GLU A 251 -24.48 -13.10 -4.90
N ASP A 252 -25.15 -11.96 -4.80
CA ASP A 252 -25.37 -11.30 -3.52
C ASP A 252 -26.49 -12.00 -2.76
N HIS A 253 -26.19 -12.49 -1.57
CA HIS A 253 -27.13 -13.20 -0.70
C HIS A 253 -26.75 -13.04 0.78
N PRO A 254 -27.71 -13.19 1.70
CA PRO A 254 -27.45 -13.17 3.13
C PRO A 254 -26.41 -14.23 3.51
N GLY A 255 -25.30 -13.80 4.16
CA GLY A 255 -24.22 -14.70 4.55
C GLY A 255 -23.08 -14.83 3.51
N GLY A 256 -23.21 -14.27 2.30
CA GLY A 256 -22.22 -14.43 1.25
C GLY A 256 -20.83 -13.97 1.64
N LEU A 257 -20.70 -12.84 2.34
CA LEU A 257 -19.39 -12.42 2.89
C LEU A 257 -18.87 -13.41 3.95
N LEU A 258 -19.76 -13.96 4.80
CA LEU A 258 -19.36 -14.93 5.81
C LEU A 258 -18.77 -16.19 5.17
N GLU A 259 -19.36 -16.71 4.09
CA GLU A 259 -18.84 -17.86 3.34
C GLU A 259 -17.40 -17.63 2.83
N LEU A 260 -17.09 -16.40 2.41
CA LEU A 260 -15.74 -16.03 2.02
C LEU A 260 -14.78 -16.01 3.22
N LEU A 261 -15.21 -15.39 4.34
CA LEU A 261 -14.40 -15.28 5.55
C LEU A 261 -14.14 -16.64 6.20
N GLU A 262 -15.09 -17.57 6.15
CA GLU A 262 -14.92 -18.93 6.63
C GLU A 262 -13.79 -19.69 5.93
N GLN A 263 -13.49 -19.37 4.67
CA GLN A 263 -12.37 -20.01 3.97
C GLN A 263 -11.02 -19.67 4.61
N PHE A 264 -10.88 -18.49 5.17
CA PHE A 264 -9.69 -18.06 5.92
C PHE A 264 -9.71 -18.58 7.36
N ALA A 265 -10.82 -18.35 8.06
CA ALA A 265 -10.97 -18.67 9.47
C ALA A 265 -10.75 -20.17 9.77
N THR A 266 -11.36 -21.07 8.97
CA THR A 266 -11.23 -22.52 9.16
C THR A 266 -9.83 -23.06 8.90
N ARG A 267 -8.97 -22.27 8.25
CA ARG A 267 -7.56 -22.61 7.99
C ARG A 267 -6.57 -21.80 8.84
N GLY A 268 -7.09 -21.07 9.84
CA GLY A 268 -6.28 -20.31 10.80
C GLY A 268 -5.52 -19.16 10.17
N ILE A 269 -6.06 -18.53 9.13
CA ILE A 269 -5.45 -17.40 8.44
C ILE A 269 -6.07 -16.10 8.96
N ASN A 270 -5.21 -15.21 9.43
CA ASN A 270 -5.59 -13.87 9.83
C ASN A 270 -5.69 -12.95 8.59
N LEU A 271 -6.69 -12.06 8.59
CA LEU A 271 -6.85 -11.02 7.59
C LEU A 271 -6.26 -9.71 8.12
N THR A 272 -5.36 -9.12 7.35
CA THR A 272 -4.74 -7.83 7.69
C THR A 272 -5.47 -6.65 7.07
N ARG A 273 -6.27 -6.88 6.03
CA ARG A 273 -7.14 -5.87 5.40
C ARG A 273 -8.32 -6.56 4.71
N ILE A 274 -9.49 -5.92 4.78
CA ILE A 274 -10.64 -6.24 3.95
C ILE A 274 -11.34 -4.96 3.53
N GLU A 275 -11.66 -4.84 2.26
CA GLU A 275 -12.37 -3.70 1.72
C GLU A 275 -13.34 -4.14 0.62
N SER A 276 -14.58 -3.70 0.75
CA SER A 276 -15.60 -3.94 -0.28
C SER A 276 -15.59 -2.82 -1.32
N ARG A 277 -15.63 -3.18 -2.60
CA ARG A 277 -15.66 -2.24 -3.71
C ARG A 277 -16.78 -2.62 -4.69
N PRO A 278 -17.51 -1.65 -5.26
CA PRO A 278 -18.39 -1.92 -6.38
C PRO A 278 -17.59 -2.57 -7.52
N ASN A 279 -18.12 -3.61 -8.15
CA ASN A 279 -17.44 -4.30 -9.26
C ASN A 279 -17.70 -3.68 -10.64
N GLY A 280 -18.42 -2.54 -10.69
CA GLY A 280 -18.76 -1.83 -11.93
C GLY A 280 -19.96 -2.42 -12.69
N GLY A 281 -20.59 -3.46 -12.16
CA GLY A 281 -21.81 -4.07 -12.70
C GLY A 281 -23.08 -3.35 -12.24
N ARG A 282 -23.94 -4.06 -11.53
CA ARG A 282 -25.19 -3.52 -10.97
C ARG A 282 -24.92 -2.91 -9.58
N LEU A 283 -25.81 -2.02 -9.14
CA LEU A 283 -25.86 -1.59 -7.75
C LEU A 283 -26.12 -2.82 -6.86
N GLY A 284 -25.22 -3.07 -5.91
CA GLY A 284 -25.25 -4.27 -5.05
C GLY A 284 -24.21 -5.32 -5.43
N ASP A 285 -23.61 -5.26 -6.62
CA ASP A 285 -22.53 -6.17 -7.00
C ASP A 285 -21.20 -5.65 -6.43
N TYR A 286 -20.63 -6.40 -5.49
CA TYR A 286 -19.36 -6.04 -4.83
C TYR A 286 -18.26 -7.07 -5.12
N CYS A 287 -17.04 -6.60 -5.12
CA CYS A 287 -15.85 -7.41 -4.94
C CYS A 287 -15.17 -7.06 -3.61
N PHE A 288 -14.43 -8.00 -3.05
CA PHE A 288 -13.71 -7.83 -1.80
C PHE A 288 -12.20 -7.89 -2.07
N SER A 289 -11.53 -6.78 -1.79
CA SER A 289 -10.06 -6.73 -1.77
C SER A 289 -9.59 -7.15 -0.39
N ILE A 290 -8.83 -8.24 -0.31
CA ILE A 290 -8.42 -8.86 0.95
C ILE A 290 -6.92 -9.06 0.94
N ASP A 291 -6.28 -8.71 2.06
CA ASP A 291 -4.91 -9.10 2.37
C ASP A 291 -4.92 -10.04 3.56
N CYS A 292 -4.23 -11.16 3.45
CA CYS A 292 -4.10 -12.15 4.51
C CYS A 292 -2.64 -12.48 4.80
N GLU A 293 -2.37 -12.99 6.00
CA GLU A 293 -1.05 -13.46 6.42
C GLU A 293 -0.68 -14.76 5.75
N GLY A 294 0.58 -14.87 5.35
CA GLY A 294 1.19 -16.05 4.76
C GLY A 294 1.45 -15.91 3.26
N HIS A 295 2.23 -16.83 2.74
CA HIS A 295 2.63 -16.90 1.34
C HIS A 295 1.81 -17.94 0.58
N VAL A 296 1.61 -17.78 -0.72
CA VAL A 296 0.87 -18.75 -1.56
C VAL A 296 1.46 -20.16 -1.54
N ASN A 297 2.74 -20.29 -1.20
CA ASN A 297 3.41 -21.57 -1.03
C ASN A 297 3.12 -22.24 0.32
N ASP A 298 2.54 -21.53 1.28
CA ASP A 298 2.09 -22.12 2.54
C ASP A 298 0.86 -22.98 2.26
N GLU A 299 0.84 -24.18 2.83
CA GLU A 299 -0.23 -25.16 2.60
C GLU A 299 -1.61 -24.59 2.99
N ARG A 300 -1.69 -23.86 4.11
CA ARG A 300 -2.92 -23.21 4.58
C ARG A 300 -3.44 -22.13 3.61
N VAL A 301 -2.52 -21.33 3.02
CA VAL A 301 -2.89 -20.30 2.04
C VAL A 301 -3.35 -20.95 0.74
N GLY A 302 -2.62 -21.97 0.27
CA GLY A 302 -3.01 -22.74 -0.93
C GLY A 302 -4.40 -23.38 -0.78
N GLU A 303 -4.68 -24.02 0.38
CA GLU A 303 -6.00 -24.61 0.67
C GLU A 303 -7.10 -23.54 0.75
N THR A 304 -6.80 -22.35 1.28
CA THR A 304 -7.73 -21.23 1.31
C THR A 304 -8.07 -20.77 -0.10
N LEU A 305 -7.07 -20.56 -0.95
CA LEU A 305 -7.27 -20.14 -2.34
C LEU A 305 -8.08 -21.19 -3.13
N MET A 306 -7.83 -22.48 -2.92
CA MET A 306 -8.64 -23.54 -3.51
C MET A 306 -10.09 -23.54 -3.02
N GLY A 307 -10.30 -23.20 -1.73
CA GLY A 307 -11.64 -23.01 -1.16
C GLY A 307 -12.37 -21.84 -1.81
N LEU A 308 -11.74 -20.69 -1.86
CA LEU A 308 -12.24 -19.48 -2.50
C LEU A 308 -12.56 -19.67 -3.99
N GLN A 309 -11.71 -20.39 -4.73
CA GLN A 309 -11.94 -20.70 -6.14
C GLN A 309 -13.22 -21.50 -6.37
N ARG A 310 -13.67 -22.30 -5.38
CA ARG A 310 -14.93 -23.07 -5.47
C ARG A 310 -16.18 -22.24 -5.18
N VAL A 311 -16.06 -21.24 -4.27
CA VAL A 311 -17.23 -20.46 -3.80
C VAL A 311 -17.39 -19.12 -4.52
N CYS A 312 -16.32 -18.52 -5.02
CA CYS A 312 -16.35 -17.27 -5.76
C CYS A 312 -16.72 -17.47 -7.24
N ALA A 313 -17.24 -16.41 -7.88
CA ALA A 313 -17.32 -16.33 -9.34
C ALA A 313 -15.94 -16.20 -9.95
N GLN A 314 -15.07 -15.42 -9.30
CA GLN A 314 -13.68 -15.21 -9.69
C GLN A 314 -12.83 -14.93 -8.45
N VAL A 315 -11.65 -15.51 -8.43
CA VAL A 315 -10.56 -15.15 -7.51
C VAL A 315 -9.44 -14.52 -8.34
N ARG A 316 -9.16 -13.25 -8.07
CA ARG A 316 -8.03 -12.57 -8.69
C ARG A 316 -6.88 -12.54 -7.69
N PHE A 317 -5.84 -13.32 -7.97
CA PHE A 317 -4.62 -13.33 -7.18
C PHE A 317 -3.80 -12.08 -7.49
N LEU A 318 -3.48 -11.29 -6.47
CA LEU A 318 -2.69 -10.07 -6.59
C LEU A 318 -1.24 -10.23 -6.14
N GLY A 319 -0.84 -11.41 -5.64
CA GLY A 319 0.55 -11.67 -5.25
C GLY A 319 0.71 -12.12 -3.80
N SER A 320 1.90 -12.69 -3.54
CA SER A 320 2.42 -12.94 -2.21
C SER A 320 3.78 -12.28 -2.10
N TYR A 321 4.01 -11.53 -1.03
CA TYR A 321 5.16 -10.65 -0.88
C TYR A 321 5.52 -10.44 0.59
N PRO A 322 6.81 -10.10 0.89
CA PRO A 322 7.23 -9.82 2.25
C PRO A 322 6.46 -8.66 2.88
N ARG A 323 6.11 -8.81 4.15
CA ARG A 323 5.52 -7.74 4.96
C ARG A 323 6.56 -6.65 5.27
N ALA A 324 6.14 -5.38 5.22
CA ALA A 324 7.02 -4.26 5.53
C ALA A 324 7.47 -4.24 7.00
N ASP A 325 6.62 -4.73 7.92
CA ASP A 325 6.90 -4.81 9.36
C ASP A 325 7.74 -6.03 9.74
N GLY A 326 7.92 -7.00 8.84
CA GLY A 326 8.67 -8.22 9.09
C GLY A 326 8.07 -9.16 10.16
N VAL A 327 6.81 -8.94 10.57
CA VAL A 327 6.15 -9.74 11.58
C VAL A 327 5.73 -11.09 11.00
N GLU A 328 6.22 -12.17 11.58
CA GLU A 328 5.86 -13.53 11.20
C GLU A 328 4.38 -13.81 11.46
N ALA A 329 3.77 -14.58 10.55
CA ALA A 329 2.38 -14.97 10.70
C ALA A 329 2.19 -15.91 11.91
N HIS A 330 1.16 -15.64 12.72
CA HIS A 330 0.80 -16.54 13.80
C HIS A 330 0.12 -17.80 13.26
N VAL A 331 0.76 -18.95 13.43
CA VAL A 331 0.21 -20.25 13.00
C VAL A 331 -0.57 -20.88 14.13
N VAL A 332 -1.88 -20.99 13.99
CA VAL A 332 -2.77 -21.64 14.94
C VAL A 332 -2.46 -23.15 14.98
N ARG A 333 -2.51 -23.77 16.16
CA ARG A 333 -2.31 -25.23 16.30
C ARG A 333 -3.27 -26.01 15.39
N GLY A 334 -2.71 -26.93 14.60
CA GLY A 334 -3.48 -27.74 13.65
C GLY A 334 -3.62 -27.11 12.26
N THR A 335 -3.06 -25.91 12.03
CA THR A 335 -3.12 -25.20 10.74
C THR A 335 -1.74 -24.94 10.13
N GLY A 336 -0.69 -25.58 10.62
CA GLY A 336 0.63 -25.49 10.03
C GLY A 336 0.76 -26.36 8.79
N ASP A 337 1.79 -26.12 8.01
CA ASP A 337 2.06 -26.83 6.73
C ASP A 337 2.19 -28.35 6.91
N ARG A 338 2.75 -28.74 8.05
CA ARG A 338 2.91 -30.18 8.35
C ARG A 338 1.56 -30.86 8.51
N GLU A 339 0.64 -30.27 9.26
CA GLU A 339 -0.68 -30.80 9.52
C GLU A 339 -1.48 -30.97 8.23
N PHE A 340 -1.41 -30.02 7.31
CA PHE A 340 -2.04 -30.13 5.99
C PHE A 340 -1.42 -31.25 5.16
N ARG A 341 -0.10 -31.38 5.13
CA ARG A 341 0.60 -32.46 4.41
C ARG A 341 0.27 -33.84 4.98
N ASP A 342 0.26 -33.98 6.29
CA ASP A 342 -0.06 -35.23 6.99
C ASP A 342 -1.52 -35.63 6.71
N ALA A 343 -2.47 -34.69 6.75
CA ALA A 343 -3.87 -34.96 6.45
C ALA A 343 -4.05 -35.42 4.97
N ARG A 344 -3.35 -34.80 4.02
CA ARG A 344 -3.37 -35.26 2.62
C ARG A 344 -2.73 -36.63 2.43
N ALA A 345 -1.65 -36.93 3.14
CA ALA A 345 -1.00 -38.23 3.11
C ALA A 345 -1.92 -39.33 3.66
N TRP A 346 -2.58 -39.05 4.79
CA TRP A 346 -3.58 -39.95 5.37
C TRP A 346 -4.73 -40.22 4.39
N LEU A 347 -5.31 -39.20 3.78
CA LEU A 347 -6.40 -39.37 2.78
C LEU A 347 -5.95 -40.20 1.58
N ARG A 348 -4.72 -39.96 1.07
CA ARG A 348 -4.15 -40.82 -0.02
C ARG A 348 -4.02 -42.26 0.42
N GLY A 349 -3.61 -42.52 1.67
CA GLY A 349 -3.56 -43.86 2.23
C GLY A 349 -4.93 -44.57 2.21
N LEU A 350 -6.00 -43.87 2.63
CA LEU A 350 -7.37 -44.42 2.58
C LEU A 350 -7.79 -44.77 1.14
N ARG A 351 -7.53 -43.88 0.19
CA ARG A 351 -7.90 -44.11 -1.22
C ARG A 351 -7.15 -45.30 -1.84
N ASN A 352 -5.89 -45.51 -1.48
CA ASN A 352 -5.09 -46.59 -1.97
C ASN A 352 -5.43 -47.93 -1.29
N ALA A 353 -5.91 -47.90 -0.04
CA ALA A 353 -6.34 -49.11 0.69
C ALA A 353 -7.74 -49.61 0.28
N ALA A 354 -8.52 -48.73 -0.36
CA ALA A 354 -9.88 -49.04 -0.83
C ALA A 354 -9.93 -49.56 -2.28
N LEU A 355 -8.78 -49.63 -2.95
CA LEU A 355 -8.59 -50.24 -4.28
C LEU A 355 -7.92 -51.62 -4.15
#